data_91176fa5328b2c40aa4122dd9ff04dec
#
_entry.id   91176fa5328b2c40aa4122dd9ff04dec
#
_cell.length_a   1.000
_cell.length_b   1.000
_cell.length_c   1.000
_cell.angle_alpha   90.00
_cell.angle_beta   90.00
_cell.angle_gamma   90.00
#
_symmetry.space_group_name_H-M   'P 1'
#
loop_
_entity.id
_entity.type
_entity.pdbx_description
1 polymer ?
#
loop_
_entity_poly.entity_id
_entity_poly.type
_entity_poly.pdbx_seq_one_letter_code
_entity_poly.pdbx_strand_id
1 'polypeptide(L)'
;KARRDRYAQEFWKLRQRKGTTEFDAGKTVRQRNYFAAMMVKLGDADALITGVAQSYPISVRPMMEIIGKAPGVDKIATTNLMITAKGPLFVSDTSINIDPDALELAKIAQMTGRTATMFGISPVIAMTSYANFGSSSHPHATKVTEAVKYLHQYYPDLVVDGELQTDFALNADLLQSKFPFSKLAGKKVNTLIFPNLESANSTYKMLKELNNIDSIGPIMMGMQKPVHILQLGASVDEIVNMSAVAVIDAQQKEKHANRKE
;
A
#
# COMPACT_ATOMS: atom_id res chain seq x y z
N LYS A 1 4.79 31.87 -13.47
CA LYS A 1 3.47 32.07 -14.07
C LYS A 1 3.24 31.03 -15.18
N ALA A 2 4.05 30.97 -16.23
CA ALA A 2 3.87 30.08 -17.38
C ALA A 2 3.67 28.58 -17.02
N ARG A 3 4.47 28.04 -16.08
CA ARG A 3 4.32 26.64 -15.62
C ARG A 3 2.95 26.40 -14.97
N ARG A 4 2.47 27.31 -14.16
CA ARG A 4 1.15 27.19 -13.53
C ARG A 4 0.01 27.24 -14.54
N ASP A 5 0.12 28.10 -15.56
CA ASP A 5 -0.90 28.23 -16.60
C ASP A 5 -0.94 26.96 -17.46
N ARG A 6 0.22 26.35 -17.81
CA ARG A 6 0.32 25.02 -18.43
C ARG A 6 -0.36 23.94 -17.59
N TYR A 7 -0.08 23.88 -16.29
CA TYR A 7 -0.68 22.87 -15.41
C TYR A 7 -2.19 23.04 -15.26
N ALA A 8 -2.70 24.27 -15.23
CA ALA A 8 -4.12 24.55 -15.19
C ALA A 8 -4.83 24.04 -16.46
N GLN A 9 -4.26 24.27 -17.63
CA GLN A 9 -4.81 23.78 -18.90
C GLN A 9 -4.81 22.24 -18.96
N GLU A 10 -3.71 21.58 -18.59
CA GLU A 10 -3.64 20.12 -18.59
C GLU A 10 -4.57 19.50 -17.53
N PHE A 11 -4.70 20.11 -16.35
CA PHE A 11 -5.66 19.66 -15.34
C PHE A 11 -7.10 19.83 -15.82
N TRP A 12 -7.43 20.93 -16.49
CA TRP A 12 -8.75 21.14 -17.09
C TRP A 12 -9.05 20.06 -18.15
N LYS A 13 -8.15 19.78 -19.09
CA LYS A 13 -8.31 18.70 -20.07
C LYS A 13 -8.58 17.35 -19.41
N LEU A 14 -7.89 17.07 -18.32
CA LEU A 14 -8.04 15.83 -17.55
C LEU A 14 -9.42 15.72 -16.86
N ARG A 15 -10.00 16.86 -16.44
CA ARG A 15 -11.16 16.89 -15.56
C ARG A 15 -12.41 17.54 -16.17
N GLN A 16 -12.34 18.08 -17.39
CA GLN A 16 -13.47 18.79 -18.04
C GLN A 16 -14.74 17.93 -18.14
N ARG A 17 -14.61 16.63 -18.44
CA ARG A 17 -15.74 15.70 -18.49
C ARG A 17 -16.26 15.26 -17.10
N LYS A 18 -15.67 15.78 -16.04
CA LYS A 18 -16.08 15.59 -14.63
C LYS A 18 -16.54 16.91 -14.00
N GLY A 19 -16.93 17.87 -14.85
CA GLY A 19 -17.55 19.14 -14.44
C GLY A 19 -16.56 20.23 -14.01
N THR A 20 -15.25 20.06 -14.19
CA THR A 20 -14.28 21.11 -13.88
C THR A 20 -14.26 22.14 -15.02
N THR A 21 -14.50 23.42 -14.69
CA THR A 21 -14.35 24.54 -15.64
C THR A 21 -12.87 24.95 -15.74
N GLU A 22 -12.54 25.70 -16.81
CA GLU A 22 -11.18 26.23 -16.99
C GLU A 22 -10.80 27.20 -15.84
N PHE A 23 -11.76 27.99 -15.38
CA PHE A 23 -11.59 28.89 -14.24
C PHE A 23 -11.29 28.11 -12.95
N ASP A 24 -12.06 27.05 -12.67
CA ASP A 24 -11.86 26.21 -11.48
C ASP A 24 -10.51 25.48 -11.53
N ALA A 25 -10.09 25.01 -12.71
CA ALA A 25 -8.79 24.40 -12.90
C ALA A 25 -7.66 25.38 -12.56
N GLY A 26 -7.75 26.63 -13.02
CA GLY A 26 -6.79 27.69 -12.70
C GLY A 26 -6.71 28.00 -11.20
N LYS A 27 -7.84 27.94 -10.48
CA LYS A 27 -7.92 28.11 -9.03
C LYS A 27 -7.36 26.89 -8.29
N THR A 28 -7.74 25.69 -8.70
CA THR A 28 -7.39 24.42 -8.04
C THR A 28 -5.89 24.16 -8.10
N VAL A 29 -5.25 24.37 -9.24
CA VAL A 29 -3.80 24.14 -9.43
C VAL A 29 -2.92 25.11 -8.61
N ARG A 30 -3.50 26.16 -8.00
CA ARG A 30 -2.78 26.98 -7.01
C ARG A 30 -2.57 26.27 -5.67
N GLN A 31 -3.35 25.23 -5.39
CA GLN A 31 -3.18 24.41 -4.17
C GLN A 31 -1.92 23.55 -4.32
N ARG A 32 -1.10 23.49 -3.26
CA ARG A 32 0.22 22.83 -3.28
C ARG A 32 0.18 21.40 -3.78
N ASN A 33 -0.76 20.58 -3.27
CA ASN A 33 -0.86 19.18 -3.63
C ASN A 33 -1.30 18.98 -5.10
N TYR A 34 -2.19 19.82 -5.61
CA TYR A 34 -2.58 19.80 -7.02
C TYR A 34 -1.44 20.22 -7.93
N PHE A 35 -0.72 21.27 -7.56
CA PHE A 35 0.45 21.72 -8.32
C PHE A 35 1.53 20.64 -8.37
N ALA A 36 1.88 20.06 -7.23
CA ALA A 36 2.89 19.01 -7.13
C ALA A 36 2.48 17.73 -7.88
N ALA A 37 1.21 17.32 -7.79
CA ALA A 37 0.69 16.19 -8.57
C ALA A 37 0.78 16.43 -10.07
N MET A 38 0.53 17.66 -10.55
CA MET A 38 0.71 18.02 -11.97
C MET A 38 2.18 17.99 -12.39
N MET A 39 3.13 18.35 -11.51
CA MET A 39 4.57 18.21 -11.81
C MET A 39 4.92 16.74 -12.12
N VAL A 40 4.49 15.81 -11.26
CA VAL A 40 4.76 14.38 -11.46
C VAL A 40 3.99 13.83 -12.67
N LYS A 41 2.75 14.25 -12.87
CA LYS A 41 1.92 13.82 -14.00
C LYS A 41 2.57 14.15 -15.34
N LEU A 42 3.15 15.33 -15.45
CA LEU A 42 3.73 15.87 -16.68
C LEU A 42 5.24 15.60 -16.82
N GLY A 43 5.85 14.87 -15.87
CA GLY A 43 7.27 14.51 -15.91
C GLY A 43 8.22 15.63 -15.49
N ASP A 44 7.72 16.71 -14.89
CA ASP A 44 8.56 17.78 -14.32
C ASP A 44 9.13 17.40 -12.93
N ALA A 45 8.71 16.26 -12.38
CA ALA A 45 9.25 15.61 -11.20
C ALA A 45 9.00 14.08 -11.27
N ASP A 46 9.89 13.29 -10.68
CA ASP A 46 9.87 11.83 -10.75
C ASP A 46 8.94 11.20 -9.70
N ALA A 47 8.82 11.84 -8.54
CA ALA A 47 8.01 11.38 -7.42
C ALA A 47 7.40 12.55 -6.64
N LEU A 48 6.40 12.23 -5.81
CA LEU A 48 5.78 13.18 -4.89
C LEU A 48 5.65 12.58 -3.50
N ILE A 49 6.14 13.32 -2.51
CA ILE A 49 5.87 13.07 -1.09
C ILE A 49 5.08 14.26 -0.56
N THR A 50 3.99 13.99 0.13
CA THR A 50 3.12 15.01 0.75
C THR A 50 2.55 14.50 2.07
N GLY A 51 1.71 15.28 2.73
CA GLY A 51 1.15 14.97 4.06
C GLY A 51 1.72 15.91 5.12
N VAL A 52 2.10 15.38 6.28
CA VAL A 52 2.68 16.05 7.44
C VAL A 52 1.80 17.13 8.07
N ALA A 53 1.26 18.06 7.28
CA ALA A 53 0.47 19.22 7.74
C ALA A 53 -1.02 19.16 7.34
N GLN A 54 -1.46 18.07 6.71
CA GLN A 54 -2.84 17.90 6.24
C GLN A 54 -3.35 16.49 6.53
N SER A 55 -4.66 16.33 6.69
CA SER A 55 -5.26 15.01 6.87
C SER A 55 -5.07 14.14 5.62
N TYR A 56 -4.99 12.82 5.83
CA TYR A 56 -4.76 11.85 4.76
C TYR A 56 -5.77 11.95 3.60
N PRO A 57 -7.11 12.08 3.84
CA PRO A 57 -8.08 12.22 2.75
C PRO A 57 -7.87 13.45 1.88
N ILE A 58 -7.48 14.59 2.49
CA ILE A 58 -7.20 15.83 1.75
C ILE A 58 -5.98 15.66 0.83
N SER A 59 -4.97 14.92 1.30
CA SER A 59 -3.75 14.67 0.52
C SER A 59 -3.96 13.62 -0.58
N VAL A 60 -4.77 12.57 -0.34
CA VAL A 60 -5.06 11.50 -1.33
C VAL A 60 -5.85 12.02 -2.52
N ARG A 61 -6.81 12.91 -2.31
CA ARG A 61 -7.74 13.34 -3.36
C ARG A 61 -7.04 13.91 -4.61
N PRO A 62 -6.09 14.86 -4.54
CA PRO A 62 -5.36 15.35 -5.72
C PRO A 62 -4.60 14.24 -6.44
N MET A 63 -4.04 13.27 -5.70
CA MET A 63 -3.31 12.15 -6.28
C MET A 63 -4.22 11.25 -7.11
N MET A 64 -5.41 10.94 -6.59
CA MET A 64 -6.42 10.16 -7.33
C MET A 64 -6.99 10.92 -8.53
N GLU A 65 -7.17 12.22 -8.43
CA GLU A 65 -7.74 13.04 -9.49
C GLU A 65 -6.77 13.27 -10.66
N ILE A 66 -5.46 13.31 -10.41
CA ILE A 66 -4.43 13.68 -11.38
C ILE A 66 -3.58 12.49 -11.80
N ILE A 67 -2.98 11.79 -10.85
CA ILE A 67 -2.10 10.65 -11.12
C ILE A 67 -2.92 9.42 -11.49
N GLY A 68 -3.89 9.09 -10.63
CA GLY A 68 -4.73 7.92 -10.79
C GLY A 68 -4.02 6.60 -10.52
N LYS A 69 -4.77 5.53 -10.74
CA LYS A 69 -4.30 4.15 -10.54
C LYS A 69 -3.42 3.69 -11.70
N ALA A 70 -2.49 2.79 -11.44
CA ALA A 70 -1.73 2.11 -12.47
C ALA A 70 -2.65 1.25 -13.37
N PRO A 71 -2.29 1.01 -14.64
CA PRO A 71 -3.05 0.14 -15.52
C PRO A 71 -3.24 -1.25 -14.89
N GLY A 72 -4.46 -1.77 -14.95
CA GLY A 72 -4.83 -3.07 -14.36
C GLY A 72 -4.98 -3.08 -12.84
N VAL A 73 -4.90 -1.94 -12.18
CA VAL A 73 -5.14 -1.80 -10.73
C VAL A 73 -6.54 -1.25 -10.48
N ASP A 74 -7.38 -2.03 -9.81
CA ASP A 74 -8.76 -1.63 -9.50
C ASP A 74 -8.84 -0.77 -8.24
N LYS A 75 -8.02 -1.07 -7.23
CA LYS A 75 -7.93 -0.31 -5.99
C LYS A 75 -6.49 -0.08 -5.58
N ILE A 76 -6.22 1.07 -4.99
CA ILE A 76 -4.94 1.36 -4.32
C ILE A 76 -4.99 0.82 -2.90
N ALA A 77 -3.83 0.58 -2.31
CA ALA A 77 -3.68 0.16 -0.92
C ALA A 77 -2.42 0.78 -0.30
N THR A 78 -2.23 0.55 0.98
CA THR A 78 -1.03 0.99 1.69
C THR A 78 -0.39 -0.14 2.48
N THR A 79 0.91 -0.04 2.67
CA THR A 79 1.64 -0.90 3.60
C THR A 79 2.56 -0.07 4.49
N ASN A 80 2.71 -0.49 5.74
CA ASN A 80 3.78 -0.01 6.61
C ASN A 80 4.85 -1.09 6.74
N LEU A 81 6.10 -0.70 6.57
CA LEU A 81 7.25 -1.54 6.86
C LEU A 81 7.72 -1.23 8.30
N MET A 82 7.53 -2.21 9.18
CA MET A 82 7.95 -2.15 10.57
C MET A 82 9.35 -2.77 10.72
N ILE A 83 10.28 -2.06 11.32
CA ILE A 83 11.64 -2.56 11.58
C ILE A 83 11.68 -3.19 12.97
N THR A 84 11.35 -4.47 13.03
CA THR A 84 11.27 -5.19 14.31
C THR A 84 12.59 -5.86 14.69
N ALA A 85 12.73 -6.23 15.97
CA ALA A 85 13.88 -7.02 16.43
C ALA A 85 14.01 -8.38 15.72
N LYS A 86 12.91 -8.90 15.16
CA LYS A 86 12.89 -10.12 14.35
C LYS A 86 13.12 -9.85 12.85
N GLY A 87 13.37 -8.61 12.46
CA GLY A 87 13.56 -8.17 11.07
C GLY A 87 12.37 -7.41 10.50
N PRO A 88 12.38 -7.11 9.19
CA PRO A 88 11.35 -6.34 8.53
C PRO A 88 10.01 -7.07 8.52
N LEU A 89 8.92 -6.35 8.80
CA LEU A 89 7.54 -6.84 8.79
C LEU A 89 6.64 -5.84 8.04
N PHE A 90 6.05 -6.27 6.94
CA PHE A 90 5.04 -5.49 6.21
C PHE A 90 3.66 -5.73 6.79
N VAL A 91 2.90 -4.65 7.00
CA VAL A 91 1.53 -4.68 7.53
C VAL A 91 0.60 -3.92 6.57
N SER A 92 -0.44 -4.56 6.06
CA SER A 92 -1.38 -4.01 5.06
C SER A 92 -2.84 -4.45 5.30
N ASP A 93 -3.83 -3.69 4.87
CA ASP A 93 -3.85 -2.29 4.45
C ASP A 93 -4.02 -1.38 5.66
N THR A 94 -3.17 -0.39 5.80
CA THR A 94 -3.13 0.41 7.04
C THR A 94 -3.86 1.75 6.95
N SER A 95 -4.33 2.19 5.74
CA SER A 95 -4.82 3.57 5.61
C SER A 95 -5.96 3.82 4.61
N ILE A 96 -6.35 2.85 3.77
CA ILE A 96 -7.26 3.13 2.64
C ILE A 96 -8.52 2.27 2.65
N ASN A 97 -8.40 0.95 2.62
CA ASN A 97 -9.55 0.06 2.39
C ASN A 97 -10.19 -0.34 3.71
N ILE A 98 -11.38 0.21 3.98
CA ILE A 98 -12.08 0.02 5.28
C ILE A 98 -12.45 -1.45 5.47
N ASP A 99 -13.21 -2.02 4.53
CA ASP A 99 -13.62 -3.42 4.58
C ASP A 99 -13.52 -4.03 3.16
N PRO A 100 -12.31 -4.45 2.74
CA PRO A 100 -12.09 -5.04 1.44
C PRO A 100 -12.76 -6.41 1.34
N ASP A 101 -13.30 -6.73 0.14
CA ASP A 101 -13.78 -8.06 -0.17
C ASP A 101 -12.64 -9.07 -0.39
N ALA A 102 -12.97 -10.33 -0.67
CA ALA A 102 -11.97 -11.39 -0.85
C ALA A 102 -11.00 -11.10 -2.02
N LEU A 103 -11.51 -10.61 -3.14
CA LEU A 103 -10.68 -10.28 -4.30
C LEU A 103 -9.79 -9.07 -4.03
N GLU A 104 -10.32 -8.07 -3.35
CA GLU A 104 -9.58 -6.88 -2.92
C GLU A 104 -8.47 -7.24 -1.96
N LEU A 105 -8.73 -8.12 -0.96
CA LEU A 105 -7.70 -8.64 -0.05
C LEU A 105 -6.60 -9.39 -0.79
N ALA A 106 -6.95 -10.22 -1.77
CA ALA A 106 -5.97 -10.92 -2.59
C ALA A 106 -5.08 -9.93 -3.38
N LYS A 107 -5.67 -8.87 -3.95
CA LYS A 107 -4.93 -7.82 -4.66
C LYS A 107 -4.02 -7.01 -3.72
N ILE A 108 -4.48 -6.71 -2.50
CA ILE A 108 -3.66 -6.08 -1.46
C ILE A 108 -2.45 -6.95 -1.14
N ALA A 109 -2.65 -8.26 -0.93
CA ALA A 109 -1.57 -9.20 -0.66
C ALA A 109 -0.54 -9.23 -1.80
N GLN A 110 -1.01 -9.29 -3.05
CA GLN A 110 -0.14 -9.28 -4.23
C GLN A 110 0.67 -7.97 -4.32
N MET A 111 0.03 -6.82 -4.12
CA MET A 111 0.72 -5.52 -4.15
C MET A 111 1.74 -5.40 -3.03
N THR A 112 1.40 -5.88 -1.83
CA THR A 112 2.32 -5.88 -0.68
C THR A 112 3.52 -6.79 -0.93
N GLY A 113 3.31 -7.97 -1.51
CA GLY A 113 4.39 -8.87 -1.91
C GLY A 113 5.33 -8.24 -2.94
N ARG A 114 4.81 -7.54 -3.94
CA ARG A 114 5.63 -6.77 -4.91
C ARG A 114 6.41 -5.66 -4.22
N THR A 115 5.79 -4.97 -3.27
CA THR A 115 6.48 -3.93 -2.49
C THR A 115 7.60 -4.53 -1.65
N ALA A 116 7.40 -5.66 -0.98
CA ALA A 116 8.48 -6.36 -0.27
C ALA A 116 9.64 -6.71 -1.21
N THR A 117 9.35 -7.23 -2.40
CA THR A 117 10.36 -7.55 -3.42
C THR A 117 11.12 -6.30 -3.89
N MET A 118 10.46 -5.14 -3.96
CA MET A 118 11.11 -3.86 -4.29
C MET A 118 12.20 -3.49 -3.28
N PHE A 119 12.04 -3.91 -2.01
CA PHE A 119 13.05 -3.77 -0.96
C PHE A 119 14.06 -4.92 -0.90
N GLY A 120 14.06 -5.84 -1.88
CA GLY A 120 14.94 -7.01 -1.90
C GLY A 120 14.53 -8.11 -0.92
N ILE A 121 13.31 -8.07 -0.39
CA ILE A 121 12.78 -9.03 0.58
C ILE A 121 11.85 -10.01 -0.12
N SER A 122 12.15 -11.30 -0.03
CA SER A 122 11.25 -12.35 -0.53
C SER A 122 10.00 -12.41 0.34
N PRO A 123 8.79 -12.14 -0.20
CA PRO A 123 7.58 -12.09 0.59
C PRO A 123 7.16 -13.47 1.10
N VAL A 124 6.88 -13.58 2.39
CA VAL A 124 6.22 -14.72 3.04
C VAL A 124 4.99 -14.17 3.75
N ILE A 125 3.82 -14.40 3.16
CA ILE A 125 2.60 -13.64 3.43
C ILE A 125 1.62 -14.48 4.24
N ALA A 126 1.21 -14.00 5.41
CA ALA A 126 0.08 -14.53 6.16
C ALA A 126 -1.17 -13.66 5.94
N MET A 127 -2.25 -14.29 5.50
CA MET A 127 -3.57 -13.69 5.43
C MET A 127 -4.24 -13.86 6.80
N THR A 128 -4.33 -12.76 7.56
CA THR A 128 -4.69 -12.84 8.99
C THR A 128 -6.19 -12.88 9.23
N SER A 129 -6.58 -13.58 10.28
CA SER A 129 -7.96 -13.67 10.79
C SER A 129 -7.94 -13.96 12.30
N TYR A 130 -9.10 -13.95 12.92
CA TYR A 130 -9.30 -14.51 14.27
C TYR A 130 -9.44 -16.04 14.26
N ALA A 131 -9.53 -16.66 13.09
CA ALA A 131 -9.68 -18.11 12.87
C ALA A 131 -8.43 -18.68 12.20
N ASN A 132 -8.28 -20.02 12.26
CA ASN A 132 -7.21 -20.74 11.59
C ASN A 132 -7.81 -21.82 10.68
N PHE A 133 -7.51 -21.79 9.39
CA PHE A 133 -7.75 -22.86 8.41
C PHE A 133 -9.11 -23.55 8.52
N GLY A 134 -10.22 -22.76 8.43
CA GLY A 134 -11.59 -23.28 8.47
C GLY A 134 -12.16 -23.50 9.86
N SER A 135 -11.49 -23.05 10.93
CA SER A 135 -12.02 -23.18 12.31
C SER A 135 -13.28 -22.32 12.55
N SER A 136 -13.63 -21.43 11.64
CA SER A 136 -14.86 -20.63 11.65
C SER A 136 -15.47 -20.52 10.26
N SER A 137 -16.79 -20.71 10.18
CA SER A 137 -17.59 -20.51 8.97
C SER A 137 -18.19 -19.10 8.87
N HIS A 138 -17.86 -18.20 9.77
CA HIS A 138 -18.36 -16.82 9.75
C HIS A 138 -17.85 -16.06 8.51
N PRO A 139 -18.68 -15.21 7.85
CA PRO A 139 -18.29 -14.47 6.63
C PRO A 139 -16.97 -13.71 6.72
N HIS A 140 -16.59 -13.17 7.88
CA HIS A 140 -15.31 -12.49 8.07
C HIS A 140 -14.09 -13.43 7.94
N ALA A 141 -14.22 -14.70 8.34
CA ALA A 141 -13.16 -15.70 8.18
C ALA A 141 -13.15 -16.26 6.75
N THR A 142 -14.32 -16.63 6.23
CA THR A 142 -14.46 -17.19 4.87
C THR A 142 -14.00 -16.21 3.78
N LYS A 143 -14.19 -14.90 3.98
CA LYS A 143 -13.64 -13.86 3.11
C LYS A 143 -12.11 -14.00 2.93
N VAL A 144 -11.39 -14.27 4.00
CA VAL A 144 -9.92 -14.45 3.95
C VAL A 144 -9.56 -15.78 3.29
N THR A 145 -10.28 -16.85 3.59
CA THR A 145 -10.11 -18.16 2.92
C THR A 145 -10.27 -18.03 1.39
N GLU A 146 -11.30 -17.31 0.94
CA GLU A 146 -11.55 -17.08 -0.49
C GLU A 146 -10.43 -16.27 -1.14
N ALA A 147 -9.91 -15.26 -0.44
CA ALA A 147 -8.75 -14.51 -0.90
C ALA A 147 -7.52 -15.40 -1.09
N VAL A 148 -7.25 -16.31 -0.15
CA VAL A 148 -6.16 -17.29 -0.24
C VAL A 148 -6.35 -18.25 -1.42
N LYS A 149 -7.56 -18.78 -1.60
CA LYS A 149 -7.87 -19.64 -2.76
C LYS A 149 -7.60 -18.93 -4.08
N TYR A 150 -8.02 -17.66 -4.20
CA TYR A 150 -7.73 -16.83 -5.38
C TYR A 150 -6.22 -16.67 -5.60
N LEU A 151 -5.47 -16.37 -4.54
CA LEU A 151 -4.00 -16.22 -4.63
C LEU A 151 -3.32 -17.54 -5.03
N HIS A 152 -3.73 -18.67 -4.49
CA HIS A 152 -3.17 -19.97 -4.86
C HIS A 152 -3.46 -20.33 -6.33
N GLN A 153 -4.61 -19.93 -6.86
CA GLN A 153 -5.01 -20.21 -8.25
C GLN A 153 -4.29 -19.31 -9.25
N TYR A 154 -4.20 -17.99 -8.97
CA TYR A 154 -3.73 -17.01 -9.95
C TYR A 154 -2.29 -16.55 -9.72
N TYR A 155 -1.74 -16.80 -8.54
CA TYR A 155 -0.36 -16.43 -8.15
C TYR A 155 0.34 -17.61 -7.43
N PRO A 156 0.49 -18.76 -8.09
CA PRO A 156 0.98 -20.00 -7.46
C PRO A 156 2.40 -19.88 -6.89
N ASP A 157 3.22 -19.00 -7.44
CA ASP A 157 4.60 -18.76 -6.99
C ASP A 157 4.67 -17.87 -5.74
N LEU A 158 3.57 -17.23 -5.35
CA LEU A 158 3.53 -16.41 -4.16
C LEU A 158 3.45 -17.30 -2.91
N VAL A 159 4.38 -17.10 -1.99
CA VAL A 159 4.37 -17.82 -0.70
C VAL A 159 3.35 -17.13 0.20
N VAL A 160 2.13 -17.62 0.16
CA VAL A 160 0.99 -17.06 0.90
C VAL A 160 0.09 -18.17 1.42
N ASP A 161 -0.44 -18.00 2.65
CA ASP A 161 -1.44 -18.91 3.21
C ASP A 161 -2.28 -18.24 4.31
N GLY A 162 -3.35 -18.89 4.74
CA GLY A 162 -4.34 -18.48 5.75
C GLY A 162 -5.71 -19.06 5.41
N GLU A 163 -6.75 -18.72 6.16
CA GLU A 163 -6.76 -17.67 7.23
C GLU A 163 -6.02 -18.19 8.47
N LEU A 164 -5.35 -17.26 9.13
CA LEU A 164 -4.42 -17.61 10.20
C LEU A 164 -4.40 -16.53 11.29
N GLN A 165 -4.40 -16.94 12.56
CA GLN A 165 -4.22 -16.02 13.68
C GLN A 165 -2.79 -15.48 13.71
N THR A 166 -2.62 -14.25 14.15
CA THR A 166 -1.36 -13.51 14.08
C THR A 166 -0.25 -14.16 14.95
N ASP A 167 -0.58 -14.76 16.07
CA ASP A 167 0.37 -15.50 16.92
C ASP A 167 0.94 -16.72 16.21
N PHE A 168 0.12 -17.49 15.49
CA PHE A 168 0.58 -18.60 14.66
C PHE A 168 1.43 -18.08 13.48
N ALA A 169 0.99 -17.00 12.84
CA ALA A 169 1.72 -16.40 11.72
C ALA A 169 3.15 -15.98 12.11
N LEU A 170 3.33 -15.43 13.31
CA LEU A 170 4.61 -14.90 13.79
C LEU A 170 5.45 -15.89 14.61
N ASN A 171 4.98 -17.13 14.75
CA ASN A 171 5.68 -18.22 15.45
C ASN A 171 5.81 -19.45 14.55
N ALA A 172 6.93 -19.53 13.83
CA ALA A 172 7.18 -20.57 12.83
C ALA A 172 7.14 -22.00 13.44
N ASP A 173 7.63 -22.18 14.65
CA ASP A 173 7.64 -23.49 15.31
C ASP A 173 6.23 -23.93 15.70
N LEU A 174 5.43 -23.00 16.22
CA LEU A 174 4.04 -23.26 16.56
C LEU A 174 3.22 -23.59 15.32
N LEU A 175 3.41 -22.81 14.24
CA LEU A 175 2.75 -23.04 12.95
C LEU A 175 3.14 -24.41 12.38
N GLN A 176 4.43 -24.74 12.35
CA GLN A 176 4.93 -26.03 11.87
C GLN A 176 4.37 -27.21 12.69
N SER A 177 4.26 -27.04 14.00
CA SER A 177 3.73 -28.09 14.90
C SER A 177 2.22 -28.32 14.74
N LYS A 178 1.44 -27.25 14.57
CA LYS A 178 -0.03 -27.33 14.54
C LYS A 178 -0.61 -27.45 13.14
N PHE A 179 0.01 -26.81 12.16
CA PHE A 179 -0.46 -26.75 10.78
C PHE A 179 0.67 -27.05 9.78
N PRO A 180 1.28 -28.27 9.83
CA PRO A 180 2.40 -28.63 8.96
C PRO A 180 2.06 -28.64 7.46
N PHE A 181 0.78 -28.66 7.12
CA PHE A 181 0.29 -28.57 5.73
C PHE A 181 0.34 -27.16 5.14
N SER A 182 0.48 -26.13 5.99
CA SER A 182 0.51 -24.75 5.53
C SER A 182 1.72 -24.46 4.66
N LYS A 183 1.55 -23.68 3.58
CA LYS A 183 2.67 -23.20 2.76
C LYS A 183 3.65 -22.33 3.55
N LEU A 184 3.27 -21.84 4.73
CA LEU A 184 4.11 -21.04 5.62
C LEU A 184 4.84 -21.86 6.68
N ALA A 185 4.53 -23.15 6.81
CA ALA A 185 5.15 -24.03 7.81
C ALA A 185 6.69 -24.03 7.63
N GLY A 186 7.43 -23.84 8.73
CA GLY A 186 8.88 -23.76 8.74
C GLY A 186 9.45 -22.47 8.10
N LYS A 187 8.63 -21.51 7.70
CA LYS A 187 9.07 -20.24 7.11
C LYS A 187 8.83 -19.07 8.07
N LYS A 188 9.69 -18.07 7.97
CA LYS A 188 9.54 -16.82 8.72
C LYS A 188 8.62 -15.88 7.95
N VAL A 189 7.40 -15.69 8.44
CA VAL A 189 6.46 -14.70 7.90
C VAL A 189 7.04 -13.29 8.09
N ASN A 190 6.98 -12.50 7.02
CA ASN A 190 7.44 -11.12 7.00
C ASN A 190 6.39 -10.13 6.43
N THR A 191 5.20 -10.64 6.13
CA THR A 191 4.11 -9.84 5.57
C THR A 191 2.78 -10.30 6.17
N LEU A 192 2.05 -9.38 6.78
CA LEU A 192 0.72 -9.60 7.36
C LEU A 192 -0.32 -8.80 6.57
N ILE A 193 -1.34 -9.49 6.06
CA ILE A 193 -2.49 -8.87 5.42
C ILE A 193 -3.68 -9.00 6.36
N PHE A 194 -4.19 -7.88 6.83
CA PHE A 194 -5.31 -7.83 7.76
C PHE A 194 -6.64 -7.76 7.01
N PRO A 195 -7.73 -8.33 7.58
CA PRO A 195 -9.02 -8.46 6.89
C PRO A 195 -9.77 -7.13 6.73
N ASN A 196 -9.38 -6.10 7.47
CA ASN A 196 -10.00 -4.77 7.43
C ASN A 196 -9.03 -3.70 7.94
N LEU A 197 -9.38 -2.43 7.69
CA LEU A 197 -8.58 -1.28 8.07
C LEU A 197 -8.40 -1.14 9.60
N GLU A 198 -9.45 -1.39 10.36
CA GLU A 198 -9.42 -1.21 11.82
C GLU A 198 -8.38 -2.12 12.46
N SER A 199 -8.34 -3.41 12.07
CA SER A 199 -7.37 -4.36 12.60
C SER A 199 -5.93 -4.01 12.19
N ALA A 200 -5.70 -3.67 10.92
CA ALA A 200 -4.37 -3.30 10.44
C ALA A 200 -3.86 -2.00 11.07
N ASN A 201 -4.70 -0.95 11.03
CA ASN A 201 -4.34 0.37 11.54
C ASN A 201 -4.07 0.36 13.04
N SER A 202 -4.94 -0.30 13.82
CA SER A 202 -4.76 -0.41 15.28
C SER A 202 -3.52 -1.23 15.63
N THR A 203 -3.30 -2.35 14.93
CA THR A 203 -2.15 -3.23 15.19
C THR A 203 -0.82 -2.52 14.94
N TYR A 204 -0.63 -1.92 13.76
CA TYR A 204 0.67 -1.29 13.48
C TYR A 204 0.95 -0.09 14.40
N LYS A 205 -0.07 0.70 14.74
CA LYS A 205 0.07 1.83 15.68
C LYS A 205 0.41 1.35 17.07
N MET A 206 -0.28 0.31 17.55
CA MET A 206 0.01 -0.28 18.85
C MET A 206 1.45 -0.84 18.92
N LEU A 207 1.89 -1.56 17.87
CA LEU A 207 3.27 -2.06 17.79
C LEU A 207 4.30 -0.93 17.80
N LYS A 208 4.04 0.15 17.04
CA LYS A 208 4.91 1.33 16.99
C LYS A 208 5.06 1.98 18.37
N GLU A 209 3.95 2.25 19.04
CA GLU A 209 3.95 2.97 20.33
C GLU A 209 4.50 2.10 21.49
N LEU A 210 4.08 0.84 21.59
CA LEU A 210 4.47 -0.01 22.73
C LEU A 210 5.92 -0.48 22.66
N ASN A 211 6.47 -0.71 21.47
CA ASN A 211 7.79 -1.29 21.31
C ASN A 211 8.83 -0.30 20.74
N ASN A 212 8.46 0.96 20.58
CA ASN A 212 9.31 1.99 19.95
C ASN A 212 9.92 1.49 18.63
N ILE A 213 9.08 0.86 17.78
CA ILE A 213 9.49 0.28 16.52
C ILE A 213 9.47 1.36 15.44
N ASP A 214 10.58 1.50 14.73
CA ASP A 214 10.62 2.34 13.53
C ASP A 214 9.68 1.82 12.46
N SER A 215 8.91 2.73 11.86
CA SER A 215 7.96 2.42 10.81
C SER A 215 8.21 3.30 9.59
N ILE A 216 8.31 2.69 8.44
CA ILE A 216 8.37 3.38 7.15
C ILE A 216 7.01 3.23 6.46
N GLY A 217 6.32 4.35 6.29
CA GLY A 217 4.99 4.30 5.68
C GLY A 217 4.05 5.44 6.13
N PRO A 218 2.81 5.41 5.67
CA PRO A 218 2.25 4.40 4.75
C PRO A 218 2.79 4.52 3.31
N ILE A 219 3.31 3.43 2.79
CA ILE A 219 3.79 3.32 1.42
C ILE A 219 2.57 3.09 0.52
N MET A 220 2.30 4.00 -0.40
CA MET A 220 1.18 3.85 -1.34
C MET A 220 1.50 2.84 -2.44
N MET A 221 0.58 1.93 -2.67
CA MET A 221 0.68 0.88 -3.69
C MET A 221 -0.42 1.06 -4.75
N GLY A 222 -0.11 0.70 -5.99
CA GLY A 222 -1.08 0.73 -7.09
C GLY A 222 -1.27 2.09 -7.77
N MET A 223 -0.48 3.09 -7.45
CA MET A 223 -0.51 4.40 -8.14
C MET A 223 0.26 4.34 -9.48
N GLN A 224 -0.22 5.10 -10.49
CA GLN A 224 0.42 5.17 -11.81
C GLN A 224 1.83 5.76 -11.75
N LYS A 225 2.06 6.74 -10.89
CA LYS A 225 3.36 7.39 -10.66
C LYS A 225 3.75 7.28 -9.18
N PRO A 226 5.03 7.42 -8.83
CA PRO A 226 5.48 7.39 -7.44
C PRO A 226 4.88 8.53 -6.62
N VAL A 227 3.99 8.18 -5.71
CA VAL A 227 3.34 9.14 -4.80
C VAL A 227 3.19 8.51 -3.44
N HIS A 228 3.66 9.19 -2.40
CA HIS A 228 3.52 8.73 -1.03
C HIS A 228 3.00 9.84 -0.12
N ILE A 229 2.16 9.47 0.84
CA ILE A 229 1.50 10.43 1.73
C ILE A 229 1.88 10.09 3.16
N LEU A 230 2.65 10.97 3.78
CA LEU A 230 3.03 10.88 5.17
C LEU A 230 1.85 11.22 6.09
N GLN A 231 1.87 10.68 7.29
CA GLN A 231 0.87 11.00 8.32
C GLN A 231 1.15 12.36 8.97
N LEU A 232 0.14 12.91 9.63
CA LEU A 232 0.29 14.11 10.46
C LEU A 232 1.34 13.86 11.54
N GLY A 233 2.27 14.80 11.69
CA GLY A 233 3.31 14.71 12.71
C GLY A 233 4.45 13.76 12.37
N ALA A 234 4.60 13.36 11.10
CA ALA A 234 5.74 12.55 10.67
C ALA A 234 7.08 13.18 11.08
N SER A 235 7.97 12.36 11.64
CA SER A 235 9.31 12.75 12.06
C SER A 235 10.24 13.05 10.88
N VAL A 236 11.38 13.65 11.16
CA VAL A 236 12.43 13.88 10.14
C VAL A 236 12.90 12.56 9.54
N ASP A 237 13.11 11.53 10.36
CA ASP A 237 13.54 10.21 9.91
C ASP A 237 12.48 9.54 9.01
N GLU A 238 11.20 9.66 9.35
CA GLU A 238 10.12 9.17 8.49
C GLU A 238 10.08 9.88 7.13
N ILE A 239 10.35 11.19 7.08
CA ILE A 239 10.46 11.95 5.82
C ILE A 239 11.66 11.47 5.00
N VAL A 240 12.84 11.31 5.63
CA VAL A 240 14.06 10.82 4.97
C VAL A 240 13.85 9.41 4.41
N ASN A 241 13.33 8.51 5.24
CA ASN A 241 13.04 7.13 4.83
C ASN A 241 12.02 7.08 3.67
N MET A 242 10.96 7.88 3.75
CA MET A 242 9.97 7.93 2.65
C MET A 242 10.57 8.54 1.37
N SER A 243 11.54 9.44 1.49
CA SER A 243 12.25 9.97 0.33
C SER A 243 13.05 8.88 -0.39
N ALA A 244 13.72 8.01 0.36
CA ALA A 244 14.40 6.85 -0.22
C ALA A 244 13.41 5.87 -0.88
N VAL A 245 12.26 5.60 -0.24
CA VAL A 245 11.18 4.79 -0.83
C VAL A 245 10.69 5.37 -2.14
N ALA A 246 10.45 6.67 -2.20
CA ALA A 246 9.96 7.34 -3.41
C ALA A 246 10.97 7.24 -4.57
N VAL A 247 12.26 7.33 -4.28
CA VAL A 247 13.33 7.13 -5.28
C VAL A 247 13.33 5.69 -5.80
N ILE A 248 13.25 4.70 -4.90
CA ILE A 248 13.19 3.28 -5.29
C ILE A 248 11.95 3.00 -6.15
N ASP A 249 10.78 3.50 -5.77
CA ASP A 249 9.54 3.34 -6.55
C ASP A 249 9.67 3.99 -7.94
N ALA A 250 10.26 5.19 -8.04
CA ALA A 250 10.51 5.86 -9.31
C ALA A 250 11.42 5.03 -10.23
N GLN A 251 12.56 4.56 -9.71
CA GLN A 251 13.49 3.72 -10.46
C GLN A 251 12.87 2.41 -10.93
N GLN A 252 12.04 1.78 -10.11
CA GLN A 252 11.34 0.53 -10.47
C GLN A 252 10.32 0.76 -11.59
N LYS A 253 9.55 1.85 -11.52
CA LYS A 253 8.57 2.20 -12.55
C LYS A 253 9.23 2.55 -13.88
N GLU A 254 10.36 3.24 -13.85
CA GLU A 254 11.15 3.54 -15.05
C GLU A 254 11.69 2.24 -15.71
N LYS A 255 12.29 1.35 -14.91
CA LYS A 255 12.75 0.04 -15.42
C LYS A 255 11.63 -0.79 -16.06
N HIS A 256 10.41 -0.72 -15.51
CA HIS A 256 9.26 -1.43 -16.08
C HIS A 256 8.73 -0.76 -17.36
N ALA A 257 8.82 0.55 -17.49
CA ALA A 257 8.47 1.27 -18.73
C ALA A 257 9.42 0.87 -19.86
N ASN A 258 10.73 0.93 -19.61
CA ASN A 258 11.78 0.62 -20.61
C ASN A 258 11.81 -0.86 -21.05
N ARG A 259 11.18 -1.79 -20.30
CA ARG A 259 11.07 -3.22 -20.70
C ARG A 259 9.86 -3.50 -21.60
N LYS A 260 8.97 -2.54 -21.77
CA LYS A 260 7.75 -2.67 -22.59
C LYS A 260 7.88 -1.99 -23.96
N GLU A 261 8.94 -1.22 -24.15
CA GLU A 261 9.42 -0.71 -25.44
C GLU A 261 10.36 -1.74 -26.08
#